data_5077bd1e99a3166bf63c1560e8f1f730
#
_entry.id   5077bd1e99a3166bf63c1560e8f1f730
#
_cell.length_a   1.000
_cell.length_b   1.000
_cell.length_c   1.000
_cell.angle_alpha   90.00
_cell.angle_beta   90.00
_cell.angle_gamma   90.00
#
_symmetry.space_group_name_H-M   'P 1'
#
loop_
_entity.id
_entity.type
_entity.pdbx_description
1 polymer ?
#
loop_
_entity_poly.entity_id
_entity_poly.type
_entity_poly.pdbx_seq_one_letter_code
_entity_poly.pdbx_strand_id
1 'polypeptide(L)'
;MQVGAFGLGGYMTQLSMPNDSTVLGSGFYYYDIGSSGASTWQQVETNVFVLRSTFSNLPRGFEIGVLPYTNKFYLRSNEATGKGWRVPVSIRHSGNTTIDANGFIKAASPIVKLFADKIELNDEAAEQNITFEKLDVGHYLLKGMSGFATEGWYIETPKDANGNILFAVIYQQLENKDIEIKTFKKKFDVESASIIADLDNPVDISTGRWIDIRLQEIPKVVPEVNNEPQQ
;
A
#
# COMPACT_ATOMS: atom_id res chain seq x y z
N MET A 1 27.88 22.46 20.43
CA MET A 1 26.46 22.08 20.60
C MET A 1 26.41 21.11 21.77
N GLN A 2 25.54 21.33 22.74
CA GLN A 2 25.44 20.44 23.90
C GLN A 2 24.79 19.13 23.49
N VAL A 3 25.35 17.98 23.92
CA VAL A 3 24.75 16.65 23.68
C VAL A 3 23.35 16.62 24.28
N GLY A 4 22.35 16.20 23.50
CA GLY A 4 20.94 16.23 23.88
C GLY A 4 20.17 17.48 23.46
N ALA A 5 20.85 18.53 22.97
CA ALA A 5 20.19 19.68 22.39
C ALA A 5 19.37 19.24 21.14
N PHE A 6 18.12 19.62 21.07
CA PHE A 6 17.18 19.20 20.00
C PHE A 6 16.98 17.66 19.88
N GLY A 7 17.26 16.88 20.94
CA GLY A 7 17.20 15.43 20.91
C GLY A 7 18.40 14.74 20.25
N LEU A 8 19.40 15.49 19.79
CA LEU A 8 20.59 14.91 19.16
C LEU A 8 21.53 14.30 20.22
N GLY A 9 21.81 13.01 20.10
CA GLY A 9 22.69 12.26 21.02
C GLY A 9 22.04 11.91 22.37
N GLY A 10 20.71 12.07 22.50
CA GLY A 10 19.93 11.63 23.66
C GLY A 10 18.74 10.77 23.24
N TYR A 11 17.97 10.31 24.21
CA TYR A 11 16.69 9.67 23.95
C TYR A 11 15.66 10.68 23.47
N MET A 12 14.73 10.24 22.57
CA MET A 12 13.59 11.05 22.17
C MET A 12 12.70 11.40 23.38
N THR A 13 12.11 12.57 23.37
CA THR A 13 11.10 12.91 24.35
C THR A 13 9.84 12.15 24.05
N GLN A 14 9.48 11.21 24.96
CA GLN A 14 8.17 10.55 24.90
C GLN A 14 7.08 11.50 25.38
N LEU A 15 6.05 11.62 24.58
CA LEU A 15 4.86 12.41 24.92
C LEU A 15 3.62 11.54 24.72
N SER A 16 2.68 11.63 25.64
CA SER A 16 1.30 11.29 25.30
C SER A 16 0.92 12.10 24.07
N MET A 17 0.11 11.52 23.16
CA MET A 17 -0.22 12.17 21.88
C MET A 17 -0.59 13.64 22.12
N PRO A 18 0.23 14.60 21.68
CA PRO A 18 -0.04 16.00 21.95
C PRO A 18 -1.27 16.45 21.16
N ASN A 19 -2.08 17.30 21.78
CA ASN A 19 -3.11 18.02 21.06
C ASN A 19 -2.46 18.88 19.96
N ASP A 20 -3.10 19.02 18.81
CA ASP A 20 -2.61 19.85 17.70
C ASP A 20 -2.43 21.33 18.08
N SER A 21 -3.08 21.79 19.14
CA SER A 21 -2.87 23.11 19.74
C SER A 21 -1.64 23.20 20.66
N THR A 22 -1.03 22.07 21.03
CA THR A 22 0.13 22.05 21.92
C THR A 22 1.35 22.66 21.22
N VAL A 23 1.90 23.71 21.82
CA VAL A 23 3.12 24.36 21.33
C VAL A 23 4.34 23.54 21.80
N LEU A 24 4.95 22.84 20.88
CA LEU A 24 6.21 22.12 21.10
C LEU A 24 7.32 22.77 20.27
N GLY A 25 8.52 22.80 20.80
CA GLY A 25 9.72 23.24 20.09
C GLY A 25 10.12 22.30 18.94
N SER A 26 11.12 22.69 18.17
CA SER A 26 11.78 21.81 17.22
C SER A 26 12.52 20.70 17.95
N GLY A 27 12.46 19.46 17.43
CA GLY A 27 13.13 18.32 18.09
C GLY A 27 12.68 16.98 17.57
N PHE A 28 13.11 15.94 18.27
CA PHE A 28 12.72 14.55 18.05
C PHE A 28 11.77 14.10 19.15
N TYR A 29 10.63 13.57 18.77
CA TYR A 29 9.57 13.17 19.67
C TYR A 29 9.09 11.74 19.36
N TYR A 30 8.59 11.07 20.40
CA TYR A 30 7.82 9.85 20.29
C TYR A 30 6.42 10.10 20.80
N TYR A 31 5.43 10.01 19.91
CA TYR A 31 4.02 10.21 20.24
C TYR A 31 3.34 8.87 20.47
N ASP A 32 2.81 8.70 21.68
CA ASP A 32 2.06 7.52 22.07
C ASP A 32 0.57 7.72 21.75
N ILE A 33 0.05 6.94 20.79
CA ILE A 33 -1.33 7.03 20.31
C ILE A 33 -2.35 6.50 21.35
N GLY A 34 -1.93 5.67 22.30
CA GLY A 34 -2.78 5.11 23.34
C GLY A 34 -3.38 6.12 24.33
N SER A 35 -2.99 7.39 24.24
CA SER A 35 -3.51 8.47 25.07
C SER A 35 -4.37 9.43 24.26
N SER A 36 -5.53 9.76 24.80
CA SER A 36 -6.56 10.62 24.19
C SER A 36 -6.12 12.06 24.01
N GLY A 37 -5.55 12.41 22.85
CA GLY A 37 -5.30 13.78 22.44
C GLY A 37 -6.04 14.12 21.14
N ALA A 38 -6.51 15.36 20.97
CA ALA A 38 -7.12 15.82 19.73
C ALA A 38 -6.03 16.17 18.68
N SER A 39 -5.33 15.13 18.19
CA SER A 39 -4.28 15.29 17.18
C SER A 39 -4.68 14.63 15.87
N THR A 40 -4.35 15.27 14.74
CA THR A 40 -4.51 14.65 13.42
C THR A 40 -3.61 13.43 13.21
N TRP A 41 -2.59 13.20 14.07
CA TRP A 41 -1.82 11.95 14.10
C TRP A 41 -2.65 10.74 14.52
N GLN A 42 -3.78 10.92 15.21
CA GLN A 42 -4.69 9.81 15.56
C GLN A 42 -5.27 9.06 14.36
N GLN A 43 -5.11 9.62 13.16
CA GLN A 43 -5.50 8.95 11.92
C GLN A 43 -4.46 7.94 11.42
N VAL A 44 -3.29 7.84 12.07
CA VAL A 44 -2.31 6.78 11.82
C VAL A 44 -2.46 5.66 12.86
N GLU A 45 -2.15 4.44 12.47
CA GLU A 45 -2.57 3.22 13.16
C GLU A 45 -1.78 2.89 14.43
N THR A 46 -0.66 3.53 14.69
CA THR A 46 0.24 3.19 15.79
C THR A 46 1.05 4.40 16.25
N ASN A 47 1.85 4.20 17.27
CA ASN A 47 2.79 5.19 17.76
C ASN A 47 3.72 5.70 16.67
N VAL A 48 4.12 6.96 16.74
CA VAL A 48 4.92 7.60 15.71
C VAL A 48 6.17 8.26 16.27
N PHE A 49 7.32 8.01 15.66
CA PHE A 49 8.54 8.77 15.84
C PHE A 49 8.47 10.03 14.96
N VAL A 50 8.67 11.19 15.52
CA VAL A 50 8.45 12.48 14.85
C VAL A 50 9.70 13.34 14.91
N LEU A 51 10.15 13.78 13.75
CA LEU A 51 11.03 14.93 13.60
C LEU A 51 10.16 16.16 13.38
N ARG A 52 10.21 17.11 14.30
CA ARG A 52 9.46 18.36 14.25
C ARG A 52 10.37 19.54 14.02
N SER A 53 10.01 20.41 13.10
CA SER A 53 10.60 21.73 12.92
C SER A 53 9.51 22.78 13.07
N THR A 54 9.72 23.75 13.95
CA THR A 54 8.79 24.87 14.20
C THR A 54 9.50 26.20 14.10
N PHE A 55 8.81 27.19 13.60
CA PHE A 55 9.28 28.57 13.52
C PHE A 55 8.66 29.39 14.65
N SER A 56 9.50 29.87 15.57
CA SER A 56 9.10 30.69 16.74
C SER A 56 8.05 30.03 17.66
N ASN A 57 7.43 30.81 18.53
CA ASN A 57 6.36 30.39 19.44
C ASN A 57 5.00 30.19 18.77
N LEU A 58 4.94 30.32 17.44
CA LEU A 58 3.73 30.08 16.69
C LEU A 58 3.75 28.62 16.18
N PRO A 59 2.59 27.97 16.08
CA PRO A 59 2.50 26.61 15.57
C PRO A 59 2.68 26.56 14.04
N ARG A 60 3.78 27.17 13.55
CA ARG A 60 4.20 27.11 12.15
C ARG A 60 5.32 26.10 12.04
N GLY A 61 5.20 25.17 11.12
CA GLY A 61 6.25 24.18 10.93
C GLY A 61 5.81 22.97 10.14
N PHE A 62 6.64 21.96 10.21
CA PHE A 62 6.34 20.66 9.64
C PHE A 62 6.76 19.54 10.60
N GLU A 63 6.20 18.39 10.39
CA GLU A 63 6.58 17.14 11.02
C GLU A 63 6.77 16.05 9.99
N ILE A 64 7.86 15.30 10.15
CA ILE A 64 8.07 14.02 9.46
C ILE A 64 7.88 12.93 10.50
N GLY A 65 6.95 12.02 10.26
CA GLY A 65 6.64 10.91 11.14
C GLY A 65 7.03 9.57 10.53
N VAL A 66 7.55 8.67 11.37
CA VAL A 66 7.91 7.31 11.00
C VAL A 66 7.20 6.35 11.94
N LEU A 67 6.47 5.37 11.38
CA LEU A 67 5.86 4.30 12.14
C LEU A 67 6.86 3.14 12.25
N PRO A 68 7.34 2.81 13.46
CA PRO A 68 8.50 1.93 13.62
C PRO A 68 8.29 0.49 13.16
N TYR A 69 7.04 0.01 13.16
CA TYR A 69 6.75 -1.40 12.87
C TYR A 69 6.20 -1.64 11.46
N THR A 70 5.90 -0.60 10.70
CA THR A 70 5.20 -0.71 9.41
C THR A 70 5.96 -0.09 8.25
N ASN A 71 7.17 0.45 8.49
CA ASN A 71 7.98 1.16 7.49
C ASN A 71 7.20 2.27 6.73
N LYS A 72 6.19 2.86 7.37
CA LYS A 72 5.38 3.94 6.80
C LYS A 72 5.93 5.29 7.24
N PHE A 73 6.02 6.20 6.28
CA PHE A 73 6.51 7.56 6.46
C PHE A 73 5.40 8.55 6.14
N TYR A 74 5.30 9.59 6.96
CA TYR A 74 4.28 10.63 6.83
C TYR A 74 4.89 12.01 6.93
N LEU A 75 4.25 12.98 6.29
CA LEU A 75 4.56 14.40 6.39
C LEU A 75 3.29 15.16 6.71
N ARG A 76 3.37 16.12 7.64
CA ARG A 76 2.31 17.13 7.83
C ARG A 76 2.90 18.52 8.07
N SER A 77 2.12 19.55 7.81
CA SER A 77 2.50 20.93 8.02
C SER A 77 1.44 21.66 8.83
N ASN A 78 1.84 22.76 9.45
CA ASN A 78 0.97 23.69 10.13
C ASN A 78 1.14 25.09 9.53
N GLU A 79 0.03 25.70 9.16
CA GLU A 79 -0.05 27.07 8.71
C GLU A 79 -0.60 27.92 9.89
N ALA A 80 0.16 28.83 10.40
CA ALA A 80 -0.13 29.64 11.60
C ALA A 80 -1.43 30.46 11.60
N THR A 81 -2.21 30.43 10.55
CA THR A 81 -3.38 31.27 10.34
C THR A 81 -4.69 30.60 10.76
N GLY A 82 -4.71 29.91 11.91
CA GLY A 82 -5.94 29.37 12.49
C GLY A 82 -6.45 28.05 11.91
N LYS A 83 -5.74 27.46 10.93
CA LYS A 83 -6.14 26.18 10.30
C LYS A 83 -5.56 24.93 11.00
N GLY A 84 -4.66 25.12 11.98
CA GLY A 84 -4.04 24.04 12.74
C GLY A 84 -3.12 23.13 11.91
N TRP A 85 -2.76 21.98 12.47
CA TRP A 85 -2.02 20.95 11.78
C TRP A 85 -2.89 20.26 10.74
N ARG A 86 -2.34 20.08 9.56
CA ARG A 86 -2.99 19.31 8.52
C ARG A 86 -2.95 17.82 8.83
N VAL A 87 -3.85 17.06 8.25
CA VAL A 87 -3.83 15.60 8.29
C VAL A 87 -2.50 15.10 7.69
N PRO A 88 -1.83 14.13 8.34
CA PRO A 88 -0.62 13.54 7.78
C PRO A 88 -0.86 12.93 6.41
N VAL A 89 0.03 13.21 5.46
CA VAL A 89 0.04 12.57 4.14
C VAL A 89 1.16 11.55 4.06
N SER A 90 0.88 10.40 3.48
CA SER A 90 1.87 9.33 3.31
C SER A 90 2.94 9.72 2.30
N ILE A 91 4.20 9.48 2.64
CA ILE A 91 5.34 9.61 1.73
C ILE A 91 5.46 8.31 0.93
N ARG A 92 5.51 8.43 -0.39
CA ARG A 92 5.71 7.28 -1.27
C ARG A 92 7.18 6.91 -1.35
N HIS A 93 7.48 5.63 -1.24
CA HIS A 93 8.82 5.06 -1.33
C HIS A 93 8.76 3.62 -1.86
N SER A 94 9.90 3.00 -2.10
CA SER A 94 9.97 1.65 -2.69
C SER A 94 9.24 0.55 -1.91
N GLY A 95 8.96 0.75 -0.63
CA GLY A 95 8.21 -0.20 0.20
C GLY A 95 6.69 -0.04 0.09
N ASN A 96 6.18 1.12 -0.37
CA ASN A 96 4.75 1.39 -0.51
C ASN A 96 4.33 1.79 -1.93
N THR A 97 5.18 1.53 -2.90
CA THR A 97 4.90 1.67 -4.33
C THR A 97 5.42 0.46 -5.07
N THR A 98 4.77 0.11 -6.16
CA THR A 98 5.25 -0.91 -7.10
C THR A 98 5.53 -0.29 -8.46
N ILE A 99 6.44 -0.91 -9.20
CA ILE A 99 6.68 -0.60 -10.60
C ILE A 99 5.97 -1.69 -11.40
N ASP A 100 5.05 -1.30 -12.27
CA ASP A 100 4.34 -2.25 -13.11
C ASP A 100 5.23 -2.79 -14.24
N ALA A 101 4.71 -3.76 -15.02
CA ALA A 101 5.43 -4.37 -16.13
C ALA A 101 5.83 -3.36 -17.24
N ASN A 102 5.24 -2.18 -17.26
CA ASN A 102 5.54 -1.09 -18.21
C ASN A 102 6.48 -0.02 -17.62
N GLY A 103 6.91 -0.18 -16.35
CA GLY A 103 7.82 0.76 -15.68
C GLY A 103 7.14 1.93 -14.98
N PHE A 104 5.83 1.97 -14.86
CA PHE A 104 5.11 3.03 -14.15
C PHE A 104 5.07 2.77 -12.65
N ILE A 105 5.30 3.82 -11.86
CA ILE A 105 5.12 3.78 -10.41
C ILE A 105 3.62 3.87 -10.10
N LYS A 106 3.07 2.81 -9.52
CA LYS A 106 1.67 2.75 -9.05
C LYS A 106 1.61 2.87 -7.53
N ALA A 107 0.50 3.44 -7.03
CA ALA A 107 0.21 3.39 -5.60
C ALA A 107 0.14 1.92 -5.16
N ALA A 108 0.66 1.61 -3.98
CA ALA A 108 0.51 0.30 -3.42
C ALA A 108 -0.96 0.09 -3.04
N SER A 109 -1.66 -0.65 -3.87
CA SER A 109 -2.78 -1.46 -3.48
C SER A 109 -2.24 -2.86 -3.23
N PRO A 110 -2.96 -3.76 -2.60
CA PRO A 110 -2.53 -5.14 -2.50
C PRO A 110 -2.29 -5.71 -3.90
N ILE A 111 -1.04 -6.03 -4.23
CA ILE A 111 -0.64 -6.55 -5.54
C ILE A 111 0.04 -7.89 -5.39
N VAL A 112 -0.43 -8.84 -6.17
CA VAL A 112 0.17 -10.17 -6.34
C VAL A 112 0.84 -10.24 -7.70
N LYS A 113 2.12 -10.59 -7.75
CA LYS A 113 2.81 -11.00 -8.96
C LYS A 113 2.71 -12.51 -9.08
N LEU A 114 1.97 -12.99 -10.06
CA LEU A 114 1.81 -14.40 -10.34
C LEU A 114 2.83 -14.86 -11.38
N PHE A 115 3.74 -15.74 -11.00
CA PHE A 115 4.69 -16.45 -11.86
C PHE A 115 4.19 -17.87 -12.17
N ALA A 116 4.92 -18.58 -13.01
CA ALA A 116 4.58 -19.96 -13.36
C ALA A 116 4.64 -20.95 -12.19
N ASP A 117 5.44 -20.67 -11.16
CA ASP A 117 5.80 -21.56 -10.06
C ASP A 117 5.70 -20.93 -8.66
N LYS A 118 5.43 -19.65 -8.57
CA LYS A 118 5.36 -18.91 -7.32
C LYS A 118 4.48 -17.67 -7.44
N ILE A 119 4.23 -17.04 -6.29
CA ILE A 119 3.74 -15.66 -6.20
C ILE A 119 4.72 -14.80 -5.42
N GLU A 120 4.71 -13.50 -5.70
CA GLU A 120 5.36 -12.48 -4.89
C GLU A 120 4.30 -11.45 -4.48
N LEU A 121 4.29 -11.10 -3.21
CA LEU A 121 3.33 -10.18 -2.61
C LEU A 121 4.03 -8.87 -2.27
N ASN A 122 3.37 -7.73 -2.49
CA ASN A 122 3.81 -6.49 -1.86
C ASN A 122 3.34 -6.45 -0.39
N ASP A 123 3.77 -5.45 0.36
CA ASP A 123 3.49 -5.35 1.81
C ASP A 123 1.99 -5.37 2.11
N GLU A 124 1.17 -4.72 1.28
CA GLU A 124 -0.28 -4.68 1.45
C GLU A 124 -0.96 -6.02 1.13
N ALA A 125 -0.46 -6.74 0.13
CA ALA A 125 -0.96 -8.09 -0.17
C ALA A 125 -0.50 -9.12 0.87
N ALA A 126 0.67 -8.92 1.48
CA ALA A 126 1.20 -9.79 2.53
C ALA A 126 0.38 -9.70 3.84
N GLU A 127 -0.41 -8.62 4.04
CA GLU A 127 -1.38 -8.54 5.14
C GLU A 127 -2.55 -9.54 4.97
N GLN A 128 -2.74 -10.09 3.77
CA GLN A 128 -3.72 -11.12 3.46
C GLN A 128 -3.06 -12.51 3.47
N ASN A 129 -3.81 -13.54 3.88
CA ASN A 129 -3.32 -14.91 3.92
C ASN A 129 -3.37 -15.59 2.54
N ILE A 130 -2.69 -15.00 1.53
CA ILE A 130 -2.76 -15.45 0.15
C ILE A 130 -1.92 -16.71 -0.04
N THR A 131 -2.54 -17.74 -0.61
CA THR A 131 -1.87 -18.97 -1.00
C THR A 131 -2.00 -19.21 -2.50
N PHE A 132 -1.00 -19.89 -3.07
CA PHE A 132 -0.88 -20.18 -4.48
C PHE A 132 -0.89 -21.69 -4.71
N GLU A 133 -1.62 -22.13 -5.72
CA GLU A 133 -1.65 -23.51 -6.16
C GLU A 133 -1.59 -23.55 -7.69
N LYS A 134 -0.63 -24.31 -8.25
CA LYS A 134 -0.58 -24.62 -9.65
C LYS A 134 -1.34 -25.93 -9.88
N LEU A 135 -2.49 -25.84 -10.56
CA LEU A 135 -3.36 -27.00 -10.79
C LEU A 135 -2.92 -27.83 -12.00
N ASP A 136 -2.43 -27.15 -13.06
CA ASP A 136 -1.97 -27.80 -14.32
C ASP A 136 -1.08 -26.81 -15.10
N VAL A 137 -0.65 -27.18 -16.28
CA VAL A 137 0.03 -26.31 -17.25
C VAL A 137 -0.88 -25.10 -17.55
N GLY A 138 -0.38 -23.91 -17.27
CA GLY A 138 -1.13 -22.67 -17.48
C GLY A 138 -2.40 -22.55 -16.64
N HIS A 139 -2.51 -23.28 -15.53
CA HIS A 139 -3.70 -23.25 -14.68
C HIS A 139 -3.31 -23.00 -13.22
N TYR A 140 -3.74 -21.89 -12.69
CA TYR A 140 -3.34 -21.36 -11.40
C TYR A 140 -4.55 -20.98 -10.55
N LEU A 141 -4.48 -21.22 -9.23
CA LEU A 141 -5.48 -20.84 -8.26
C LEU A 141 -4.84 -20.06 -7.12
N LEU A 142 -5.38 -18.90 -6.86
CA LEU A 142 -5.01 -18.03 -5.76
C LEU A 142 -6.15 -18.01 -4.75
N LYS A 143 -5.85 -18.23 -3.46
CA LYS A 143 -6.84 -18.37 -2.38
C LYS A 143 -6.55 -17.38 -1.25
N GLY A 144 -7.58 -17.04 -0.47
CA GLY A 144 -7.43 -16.27 0.77
C GLY A 144 -7.30 -14.76 0.58
N MET A 145 -7.76 -14.24 -0.57
CA MET A 145 -7.67 -12.84 -0.91
C MET A 145 -9.02 -12.11 -0.80
N SER A 146 -8.96 -10.77 -0.85
CA SER A 146 -10.13 -9.90 -0.81
C SER A 146 -10.94 -9.83 -2.11
N GLY A 147 -10.45 -10.47 -3.19
CA GLY A 147 -10.98 -10.38 -4.55
C GLY A 147 -10.29 -9.31 -5.38
N PHE A 148 -10.65 -9.20 -6.67
CA PHE A 148 -10.13 -8.16 -7.54
C PHE A 148 -10.48 -6.76 -7.07
N ALA A 149 -9.60 -5.79 -7.34
CA ALA A 149 -9.90 -4.38 -7.17
C ALA A 149 -11.12 -3.99 -8.02
N THR A 150 -12.02 -3.20 -7.44
CA THR A 150 -13.27 -2.76 -8.09
C THR A 150 -13.12 -1.47 -8.86
N GLU A 151 -12.04 -0.72 -8.62
CA GLU A 151 -11.76 0.54 -9.31
C GLU A 151 -10.39 0.50 -9.99
N GLY A 152 -10.31 1.07 -11.18
CA GLY A 152 -9.09 1.13 -11.96
C GLY A 152 -8.73 -0.22 -12.58
N TRP A 153 -7.43 -0.51 -12.69
CA TRP A 153 -6.96 -1.79 -13.20
C TRP A 153 -6.98 -2.87 -12.12
N TYR A 154 -7.20 -4.12 -12.48
CA TYR A 154 -7.21 -5.26 -11.57
C TYR A 154 -6.37 -6.45 -12.05
N ILE A 155 -6.04 -6.51 -13.33
CA ILE A 155 -5.11 -7.50 -13.91
C ILE A 155 -4.29 -6.86 -15.02
N GLU A 156 -2.99 -7.12 -15.04
CA GLU A 156 -2.08 -6.72 -16.11
C GLU A 156 -1.25 -7.91 -16.56
N THR A 157 -1.22 -8.10 -17.89
CA THR A 157 -0.51 -9.21 -18.54
C THR A 157 0.82 -8.74 -19.11
N PRO A 158 1.88 -9.58 -19.08
CA PRO A 158 3.18 -9.19 -19.60
C PRO A 158 3.15 -9.02 -21.12
N LYS A 159 3.92 -8.02 -21.58
CA LYS A 159 4.07 -7.65 -22.99
C LYS A 159 5.53 -7.76 -23.44
N ASP A 160 5.74 -7.90 -24.72
CA ASP A 160 7.06 -7.74 -25.35
C ASP A 160 7.42 -6.25 -25.51
N ALA A 161 8.61 -5.98 -26.05
CA ALA A 161 9.09 -4.61 -26.28
C ALA A 161 8.22 -3.81 -27.29
N ASN A 162 7.43 -4.49 -28.10
CA ASN A 162 6.53 -3.89 -29.10
C ASN A 162 5.10 -3.72 -28.57
N GLY A 163 4.86 -4.10 -27.31
CA GLY A 163 3.54 -4.01 -26.69
C GLY A 163 2.64 -5.22 -26.96
N ASN A 164 3.12 -6.28 -27.60
CA ASN A 164 2.33 -7.47 -27.84
C ASN A 164 2.20 -8.28 -26.54
N ILE A 165 0.99 -8.67 -26.19
CA ILE A 165 0.71 -9.60 -25.09
C ILE A 165 1.40 -10.93 -25.38
N LEU A 166 2.15 -11.48 -24.41
CA LEU A 166 2.96 -12.70 -24.64
C LEU A 166 2.10 -13.96 -24.77
N PHE A 167 1.03 -14.08 -24.00
CA PHE A 167 0.08 -15.21 -23.98
C PHE A 167 -1.32 -14.70 -23.63
N ALA A 168 -2.34 -15.45 -24.01
CA ALA A 168 -3.70 -15.12 -23.64
C ALA A 168 -3.97 -15.50 -22.18
N VAL A 169 -4.72 -14.69 -21.46
CA VAL A 169 -5.10 -14.91 -20.06
C VAL A 169 -6.62 -14.91 -19.94
N ILE A 170 -7.15 -15.97 -19.35
CA ILE A 170 -8.55 -16.08 -18.92
C ILE A 170 -8.52 -16.12 -17.40
N TYR A 171 -9.37 -15.36 -16.77
CA TYR A 171 -9.45 -15.26 -15.32
C TYR A 171 -10.91 -15.26 -14.85
N GLN A 172 -11.11 -15.76 -13.65
CA GLN A 172 -12.42 -15.80 -13.01
C GLN A 172 -12.24 -15.58 -11.50
N GLN A 173 -13.07 -14.72 -10.92
CA GLN A 173 -13.22 -14.66 -9.48
C GLN A 173 -14.36 -15.57 -9.06
N LEU A 174 -14.08 -16.47 -8.14
CA LEU A 174 -15.05 -17.41 -7.57
C LEU A 174 -15.90 -16.74 -6.49
N GLU A 175 -16.98 -17.37 -6.06
CA GLU A 175 -17.90 -16.83 -5.04
C GLU A 175 -17.19 -16.56 -3.68
N ASN A 176 -16.23 -17.40 -3.33
CA ASN A 176 -15.39 -17.26 -2.13
C ASN A 176 -14.24 -16.23 -2.29
N LYS A 177 -14.23 -15.46 -3.39
CA LYS A 177 -13.22 -14.48 -3.78
C LYS A 177 -11.87 -15.06 -4.22
N ASP A 178 -11.70 -16.36 -4.26
CA ASP A 178 -10.54 -16.98 -4.89
C ASP A 178 -10.47 -16.60 -6.37
N ILE A 179 -9.26 -16.52 -6.92
CA ILE A 179 -9.04 -16.15 -8.32
C ILE A 179 -8.41 -17.30 -9.07
N GLU A 180 -9.13 -17.79 -10.07
CA GLU A 180 -8.64 -18.77 -11.03
C GLU A 180 -8.08 -18.05 -12.26
N ILE A 181 -6.88 -18.44 -12.70
CA ILE A 181 -6.21 -17.89 -13.88
C ILE A 181 -5.76 -19.02 -14.78
N LYS A 182 -6.09 -18.91 -16.06
CA LYS A 182 -5.66 -19.82 -17.11
C LYS A 182 -4.92 -19.07 -18.21
N THR A 183 -3.80 -19.62 -18.65
CA THR A 183 -2.96 -19.03 -19.69
C THR A 183 -2.82 -19.96 -20.90
N PHE A 184 -2.91 -19.39 -22.09
CA PHE A 184 -2.98 -20.12 -23.35
C PHE A 184 -2.08 -19.48 -24.41
N LYS A 185 -1.71 -20.26 -25.44
CA LYS A 185 -1.23 -19.68 -26.68
C LYS A 185 -2.31 -18.79 -27.29
N LYS A 186 -1.90 -17.94 -28.21
CA LYS A 186 -2.80 -17.08 -28.98
C LYS A 186 -2.99 -17.63 -30.36
N LYS A 187 -4.19 -17.51 -30.90
CA LYS A 187 -4.48 -17.80 -32.32
C LYS A 187 -5.27 -16.67 -32.96
N PHE A 188 -5.10 -16.50 -34.24
CA PHE A 188 -5.92 -15.57 -35.00
C PHE A 188 -7.26 -16.24 -35.32
N ASP A 189 -8.32 -15.57 -34.95
CA ASP A 189 -9.69 -15.98 -35.30
C ASP A 189 -10.16 -15.18 -36.52
N VAL A 190 -10.44 -15.92 -37.60
CA VAL A 190 -10.81 -15.31 -38.87
C VAL A 190 -12.22 -14.73 -38.84
N GLU A 191 -13.13 -15.30 -38.05
CA GLU A 191 -14.52 -14.83 -37.96
C GLU A 191 -14.63 -13.48 -37.24
N SER A 192 -13.93 -13.35 -36.11
CA SER A 192 -13.91 -12.09 -35.36
C SER A 192 -12.78 -11.12 -35.79
N ALA A 193 -11.92 -11.54 -36.73
CA ALA A 193 -10.71 -10.81 -37.14
C ALA A 193 -9.83 -10.37 -35.98
N SER A 194 -9.73 -11.20 -34.92
CA SER A 194 -9.03 -10.87 -33.69
C SER A 194 -8.10 -11.97 -33.22
N ILE A 195 -7.19 -11.63 -32.29
CA ILE A 195 -6.33 -12.61 -31.64
C ILE A 195 -7.03 -13.07 -30.36
N ILE A 196 -7.32 -14.34 -30.26
CA ILE A 196 -8.02 -14.97 -29.14
C ILE A 196 -7.15 -16.01 -28.42
N ALA A 197 -7.61 -16.49 -27.28
CA ALA A 197 -7.01 -17.62 -26.58
C ALA A 197 -7.21 -18.92 -27.38
N ASP A 198 -6.14 -19.67 -27.54
CA ASP A 198 -6.18 -21.01 -28.09
C ASP A 198 -6.37 -22.04 -26.96
N LEU A 199 -7.62 -22.34 -26.64
CA LEU A 199 -8.01 -23.17 -25.51
C LEU A 199 -7.45 -24.58 -25.53
N ASP A 200 -7.07 -25.08 -26.72
CA ASP A 200 -6.46 -26.41 -26.90
C ASP A 200 -4.96 -26.42 -26.57
N ASN A 201 -4.35 -25.25 -26.41
CA ASN A 201 -2.93 -25.07 -26.17
C ASN A 201 -2.64 -24.24 -24.91
N PRO A 202 -2.85 -24.81 -23.70
CA PRO A 202 -2.44 -24.18 -22.46
C PRO A 202 -0.91 -24.02 -22.43
N VAL A 203 -0.43 -22.93 -21.83
CA VAL A 203 1.00 -22.65 -21.67
C VAL A 203 1.25 -22.00 -20.32
N ASP A 204 2.37 -22.32 -19.70
CA ASP A 204 2.78 -21.64 -18.49
C ASP A 204 3.19 -20.17 -18.75
N ILE A 205 3.12 -19.36 -17.72
CA ILE A 205 3.69 -18.02 -17.71
C ILE A 205 5.18 -18.14 -18.06
N SER A 206 5.63 -17.35 -19.03
CA SER A 206 7.02 -17.40 -19.50
C SER A 206 8.01 -17.11 -18.39
N THR A 207 9.14 -17.78 -18.36
CA THR A 207 10.21 -17.58 -17.37
C THR A 207 10.62 -16.10 -17.26
N GLY A 208 10.72 -15.59 -16.04
CA GLY A 208 11.05 -14.18 -15.76
C GLY A 208 9.95 -13.19 -16.09
N ARG A 209 8.74 -13.67 -16.36
CA ARG A 209 7.54 -12.85 -16.55
C ARG A 209 6.49 -13.20 -15.49
N TRP A 210 5.56 -12.28 -15.25
CA TRP A 210 4.48 -12.44 -14.29
C TRP A 210 3.21 -11.72 -14.76
N ILE A 211 2.10 -12.08 -14.17
CA ILE A 211 0.83 -11.36 -14.26
C ILE A 211 0.68 -10.56 -12.98
N ASP A 212 0.47 -9.24 -13.09
CA ASP A 212 0.13 -8.40 -11.95
C ASP A 212 -1.38 -8.48 -11.67
N ILE A 213 -1.73 -8.78 -10.44
CA ILE A 213 -3.12 -8.87 -9.95
C ILE A 213 -3.29 -7.88 -8.82
N ARG A 214 -4.18 -6.91 -9.01
CA ARG A 214 -4.51 -5.94 -7.99
C ARG A 214 -5.77 -6.37 -7.27
N LEU A 215 -5.68 -6.44 -5.95
CA LEU A 215 -6.75 -6.90 -5.09
C LEU A 215 -7.50 -5.71 -4.48
N GLN A 216 -8.70 -5.99 -3.98
CA GLN A 216 -9.47 -5.06 -3.18
C GLN A 216 -8.73 -4.75 -1.87
N GLU A 217 -8.65 -3.47 -1.51
CA GLU A 217 -8.14 -3.05 -0.21
C GLU A 217 -9.07 -3.56 0.91
N ILE A 218 -8.49 -4.11 1.97
CA ILE A 218 -9.25 -4.44 3.17
C ILE A 218 -9.42 -3.14 3.96
N PRO A 219 -10.65 -2.70 4.26
CA PRO A 219 -10.85 -1.51 5.08
C PRO A 219 -10.20 -1.73 6.44
N LYS A 220 -9.23 -0.91 6.78
CA LYS A 220 -8.67 -0.91 8.13
C LYS A 220 -9.74 -0.34 9.07
N VAL A 221 -10.12 -1.12 10.08
CA VAL A 221 -11.07 -0.69 11.10
C VAL A 221 -10.44 0.50 11.84
N VAL A 222 -10.86 1.71 11.52
CA VAL A 222 -10.56 2.87 12.35
C VAL A 222 -11.34 2.69 13.63
N PRO A 223 -10.70 2.66 14.83
CA PRO A 223 -11.45 2.59 16.08
C PRO A 223 -12.43 3.77 16.14
N GLU A 224 -13.71 3.51 16.28
CA GLU A 224 -14.69 4.56 16.53
C GLU A 224 -14.31 5.27 17.81
N VAL A 225 -13.99 6.55 17.71
CA VAL A 225 -13.82 7.41 18.87
C VAL A 225 -15.22 7.66 19.41
N ASN A 226 -15.59 6.92 20.46
CA ASN A 226 -16.81 7.19 21.21
C ASN A 226 -16.69 8.57 21.86
N ASN A 227 -17.17 9.59 21.18
CA ASN A 227 -17.45 10.90 21.75
C ASN A 227 -18.74 10.82 22.56
N GLU A 228 -18.73 10.20 23.72
CA GLU A 228 -19.78 10.43 24.72
C GLU A 228 -19.54 11.82 25.34
N PRO A 229 -20.52 12.72 25.26
CA PRO A 229 -20.42 14.01 25.96
C PRO A 229 -20.45 13.73 27.46
N GLN A 230 -19.36 14.06 28.16
CA GLN A 230 -19.36 14.10 29.61
C GLN A 230 -20.35 15.18 30.10
N GLN A 231 -21.38 14.75 30.81
CA GLN A 231 -22.31 15.59 31.54
C GLN A 231 -21.63 16.22 32.77
#